data_058fd626e8ae3fe711aeafdf87dbe791
#
_entry.id   058fd626e8ae3fe711aeafdf87dbe791
#
_cell.length_a   1.000
_cell.length_b   1.000
_cell.length_c   1.000
_cell.angle_alpha   90.00
_cell.angle_beta   90.00
_cell.angle_gamma   90.00
#
_symmetry.space_group_name_H-M   'P 1'
#
loop_
_entity.id
_entity.type
_entity.pdbx_description
1 polymer ?
#
loop_
_entity_poly.entity_id
_entity_poly.type
_entity_poly.pdbx_seq_one_letter_code
_entity_poly.pdbx_strand_id
1 'polypeptide(L)'
;MKTQALSKNDTTILKGIGILLIILHNFLHWTEPFNSRENEFYFKADNVSDFFSSIADNPFEFVNIFLSYFGSYGVQIFILLSGYGLYLSFKNRPMPWSRFVTGRAVKLWCLLVVALIIQLVTNVLTYLTIDAKLMLSFLYKFLFVHILIPGEGMSYNGPLWFVGCIMQLYILFPFIYKMMEKYGFKAFMIICVFSYSIIYLSVYGIFSPDNVFILQNFPGHLPEFCLGILLAQRKGVEIKRIYILLSIVVFFAGAFLKPLFPFAFIAFAFMVFCLYQMSAQKSNHNGYLGRLFAYFGGISMLLFATHSNIRWTFVVLTQKYDNAAMTLLIAVAFVASAVLVAKSVSGIYDKMNEFVKSKTK
;
A
#
# COMPACT_ATOMS: atom_id res chain seq x y z
N MET A 1 21.90 15.99 6.48
CA MET A 1 20.83 16.58 5.64
C MET A 1 19.67 16.96 6.54
N LYS A 2 19.22 18.22 6.54
CA LYS A 2 18.01 18.61 7.30
C LYS A 2 16.77 18.27 6.51
N THR A 3 15.83 17.55 7.10
CA THR A 3 14.54 17.27 6.46
C THR A 3 13.67 18.51 6.37
N GLN A 4 12.97 18.65 5.27
CA GLN A 4 11.90 19.64 5.13
C GLN A 4 10.55 19.02 5.38
N ALA A 5 9.58 19.81 5.82
CA ALA A 5 8.20 19.34 5.88
C ALA A 5 7.73 19.01 4.45
N LEU A 6 7.11 17.83 4.27
CA LEU A 6 6.54 17.46 2.98
C LEU A 6 5.40 18.42 2.63
N SER A 7 5.50 19.05 1.46
CA SER A 7 4.41 19.81 0.86
C SER A 7 3.29 18.88 0.38
N LYS A 8 2.15 19.43 -0.01
CA LYS A 8 1.07 18.66 -0.63
C LYS A 8 1.54 18.02 -1.94
N ASN A 9 2.38 18.72 -2.71
CA ASN A 9 2.94 18.19 -3.95
C ASN A 9 3.87 17.01 -3.69
N ASP A 10 4.76 17.10 -2.67
CA ASP A 10 5.66 16.01 -2.29
C ASP A 10 4.91 14.75 -1.90
N THR A 11 3.87 14.89 -1.07
CA THR A 11 3.03 13.75 -0.70
C THR A 11 2.30 13.16 -1.89
N THR A 12 1.92 13.98 -2.88
CA THR A 12 1.28 13.51 -4.11
C THR A 12 2.27 12.74 -4.99
N ILE A 13 3.50 13.24 -5.17
CA ILE A 13 4.56 12.56 -5.91
C ILE A 13 4.87 11.19 -5.27
N LEU A 14 5.06 11.16 -3.95
CA LEU A 14 5.33 9.91 -3.22
C LEU A 14 4.18 8.89 -3.39
N LYS A 15 2.92 9.32 -3.36
CA LYS A 15 1.77 8.46 -3.68
C LYS A 15 1.82 7.94 -5.11
N GLY A 16 2.30 8.75 -6.06
CA GLY A 16 2.48 8.34 -7.45
C GLY A 16 3.53 7.24 -7.61
N ILE A 17 4.65 7.35 -6.91
CA ILE A 17 5.68 6.30 -6.85
C ILE A 17 5.08 5.03 -6.24
N GLY A 18 4.42 5.16 -5.08
CA GLY A 18 3.80 4.01 -4.38
C GLY A 18 2.75 3.30 -5.21
N ILE A 19 1.85 4.04 -5.89
CA ILE A 19 0.78 3.39 -6.68
C ILE A 19 1.32 2.68 -7.91
N LEU A 20 2.36 3.21 -8.56
CA LEU A 20 2.98 2.54 -9.69
C LEU A 20 3.67 1.24 -9.26
N LEU A 21 4.38 1.23 -8.13
CA LEU A 21 4.95 0.01 -7.55
C LEU A 21 3.86 -1.04 -7.29
N ILE A 22 2.75 -0.64 -6.65
CA ILE A 22 1.63 -1.53 -6.32
C ILE A 22 0.97 -2.10 -7.58
N ILE A 23 0.68 -1.27 -8.59
CA ILE A 23 -0.01 -1.74 -9.79
C ILE A 23 0.87 -2.69 -10.59
N LEU A 24 2.15 -2.36 -10.74
CA LEU A 24 3.12 -3.19 -11.46
C LEU A 24 3.35 -4.50 -10.71
N HIS A 25 3.51 -4.48 -9.38
CA HIS A 25 3.55 -5.68 -8.57
C HIS A 25 2.31 -6.55 -8.78
N ASN A 26 1.12 -5.98 -8.58
CA ASN A 26 -0.14 -6.72 -8.71
C ASN A 26 -0.40 -7.31 -10.10
N PHE A 27 0.29 -6.82 -11.13
CA PHE A 27 0.28 -7.40 -12.47
C PHE A 27 1.35 -8.46 -12.64
N LEU A 28 2.61 -8.08 -12.40
CA LEU A 28 3.79 -8.92 -12.68
C LEU A 28 3.90 -10.14 -11.76
N HIS A 29 3.34 -10.05 -10.55
CA HIS A 29 3.22 -11.16 -9.62
C HIS A 29 2.40 -12.36 -10.18
N TRP A 30 1.62 -12.17 -11.25
CA TRP A 30 0.87 -13.22 -11.94
C TRP A 30 1.50 -13.66 -13.26
N THR A 31 2.70 -13.19 -13.58
CA THR A 31 3.38 -13.49 -14.83
C THR A 31 4.59 -14.39 -14.58
N GLU A 32 4.90 -15.26 -15.56
CA GLU A 32 6.13 -16.05 -15.52
C GLU A 32 7.35 -15.15 -15.81
N PRO A 33 8.56 -15.54 -15.39
CA PRO A 33 8.92 -16.80 -14.71
C PRO A 33 8.76 -16.77 -13.19
N PHE A 34 8.24 -15.71 -12.59
CA PHE A 34 8.22 -15.51 -11.13
C PHE A 34 6.78 -15.35 -10.58
N ASN A 35 5.90 -16.28 -10.93
CA ASN A 35 4.48 -16.24 -10.56
C ASN A 35 4.25 -16.56 -9.08
N SER A 36 3.68 -15.61 -8.30
CA SER A 36 3.22 -15.77 -6.90
C SER A 36 4.30 -16.28 -5.92
N ARG A 37 5.54 -15.85 -6.10
CA ARG A 37 6.69 -16.31 -5.28
C ARG A 37 7.31 -15.21 -4.42
N GLU A 38 6.61 -14.13 -4.14
CA GLU A 38 7.07 -13.04 -3.26
C GLU A 38 6.75 -13.29 -1.79
N ASN A 39 7.47 -12.59 -0.92
CA ASN A 39 7.22 -12.53 0.53
C ASN A 39 6.45 -11.24 0.88
N GLU A 40 5.11 -11.27 0.81
CA GLU A 40 4.27 -10.10 1.11
C GLU A 40 3.65 -10.19 2.52
N PHE A 41 2.85 -11.23 2.78
CA PHE A 41 2.14 -11.39 4.06
C PHE A 41 2.73 -12.45 4.98
N TYR A 42 3.67 -13.21 4.50
CA TYR A 42 4.40 -14.26 5.22
C TYR A 42 5.81 -14.41 4.61
N PHE A 43 6.70 -15.05 5.33
CA PHE A 43 8.05 -15.32 4.85
C PHE A 43 8.21 -16.81 4.51
N LYS A 44 8.60 -17.09 3.27
CA LYS A 44 9.08 -18.39 2.81
C LYS A 44 10.51 -18.27 2.30
N ALA A 45 11.40 -19.14 2.78
CA ALA A 45 12.79 -19.15 2.32
C ALA A 45 12.90 -19.55 0.84
N ASP A 46 12.03 -20.45 0.39
CA ASP A 46 11.97 -20.88 -1.01
C ASP A 46 11.71 -19.72 -1.98
N ASN A 47 10.84 -18.76 -1.59
CA ASN A 47 10.59 -17.56 -2.40
C ASN A 47 11.88 -16.73 -2.61
N VAL A 48 12.80 -16.73 -1.62
CA VAL A 48 14.09 -16.04 -1.73
C VAL A 48 15.02 -16.78 -2.70
N SER A 49 15.11 -18.12 -2.59
CA SER A 49 15.90 -18.92 -3.52
C SER A 49 15.35 -18.82 -4.94
N ASP A 50 14.02 -18.87 -5.09
CA ASP A 50 13.35 -18.72 -6.38
C ASP A 50 13.57 -17.34 -7.02
N PHE A 51 13.64 -16.27 -6.21
CA PHE A 51 13.96 -14.94 -6.70
C PHE A 51 15.36 -14.90 -7.36
N PHE A 52 16.37 -15.45 -6.69
CA PHE A 52 17.74 -15.45 -7.24
C PHE A 52 17.92 -16.42 -8.41
N SER A 53 17.34 -17.62 -8.33
CA SER A 53 17.41 -18.60 -9.42
C SER A 53 16.67 -18.09 -10.67
N SER A 54 15.46 -17.51 -10.51
CA SER A 54 14.72 -16.97 -11.64
C SER A 54 15.48 -15.84 -12.36
N ILE A 55 16.20 -14.98 -11.63
CA ILE A 55 17.06 -13.95 -12.24
C ILE A 55 18.26 -14.58 -12.96
N ALA A 56 18.89 -15.60 -12.35
CA ALA A 56 20.03 -16.27 -12.94
C ALA A 56 19.67 -17.00 -14.24
N ASP A 57 18.53 -17.69 -14.24
CA ASP A 57 18.02 -18.45 -15.39
C ASP A 57 17.42 -17.53 -16.47
N ASN A 58 16.85 -16.37 -16.07
CA ASN A 58 16.16 -15.45 -16.98
C ASN A 58 16.61 -13.99 -16.75
N PRO A 59 17.87 -13.63 -17.08
CA PRO A 59 18.42 -12.31 -16.75
C PRO A 59 17.70 -11.14 -17.46
N PHE A 60 17.08 -11.38 -18.61
CA PHE A 60 16.28 -10.37 -19.32
C PHE A 60 14.95 -10.07 -18.63
N GLU A 61 14.46 -10.96 -17.75
CA GLU A 61 13.26 -10.78 -16.93
C GLU A 61 13.54 -10.05 -15.59
N PHE A 62 14.77 -9.58 -15.36
CA PHE A 62 15.17 -8.93 -14.11
C PHE A 62 14.17 -7.87 -13.63
N VAL A 63 13.71 -6.99 -14.51
CA VAL A 63 12.78 -5.90 -14.16
C VAL A 63 11.43 -6.47 -13.71
N ASN A 64 10.92 -7.47 -14.43
CA ASN A 64 9.65 -8.12 -14.11
C ASN A 64 9.73 -8.84 -12.77
N ILE A 65 10.78 -9.65 -12.56
CA ILE A 65 11.04 -10.40 -11.33
C ILE A 65 11.23 -9.43 -10.15
N PHE A 66 12.02 -8.37 -10.34
CA PHE A 66 12.28 -7.37 -9.30
C PHE A 66 11.01 -6.64 -8.87
N LEU A 67 10.19 -6.17 -9.81
CA LEU A 67 8.93 -5.50 -9.51
C LEU A 67 7.88 -6.45 -8.94
N SER A 68 7.87 -7.71 -9.37
CA SER A 68 7.03 -8.75 -8.77
C SER A 68 7.40 -8.99 -7.30
N TYR A 69 8.69 -9.07 -6.97
CA TYR A 69 9.14 -9.34 -5.59
C TYR A 69 9.01 -8.11 -4.68
N PHE A 70 9.44 -6.93 -5.12
CA PHE A 70 9.56 -5.75 -4.28
C PHE A 70 8.43 -4.71 -4.42
N GLY A 71 7.60 -4.80 -5.45
CA GLY A 71 6.62 -3.74 -5.72
C GLY A 71 5.50 -3.65 -4.68
N SER A 72 5.19 -4.72 -3.94
CA SER A 72 4.24 -4.73 -2.82
C SER A 72 4.62 -3.73 -1.72
N TYR A 73 5.90 -3.46 -1.52
CA TYR A 73 6.38 -2.46 -0.57
C TYR A 73 5.90 -1.03 -0.87
N GLY A 74 5.36 -0.76 -2.07
CA GLY A 74 4.68 0.49 -2.39
C GLY A 74 3.58 0.86 -1.40
N VAL A 75 2.94 -0.13 -0.76
CA VAL A 75 1.92 0.08 0.29
C VAL A 75 2.48 0.81 1.50
N GLN A 76 3.75 0.58 1.86
CA GLN A 76 4.39 1.19 3.02
C GLN A 76 4.50 2.72 2.88
N ILE A 77 4.63 3.21 1.64
CA ILE A 77 4.60 4.65 1.34
C ILE A 77 3.23 5.24 1.71
N PHE A 78 2.13 4.56 1.36
CA PHE A 78 0.78 5.02 1.68
C PHE A 78 0.51 5.01 3.18
N ILE A 79 0.98 4.00 3.90
CA ILE A 79 0.83 3.88 5.36
C ILE A 79 1.59 4.99 6.07
N LEU A 80 2.86 5.20 5.73
CA LEU A 80 3.68 6.30 6.25
C LEU A 80 3.03 7.67 5.98
N LEU A 81 2.62 7.93 4.74
CA LEU A 81 1.99 9.19 4.36
C LEU A 81 0.61 9.38 5.03
N SER A 82 -0.10 8.30 5.33
CA SER A 82 -1.35 8.38 6.09
C SER A 82 -1.09 8.84 7.51
N GLY A 83 -0.14 8.26 8.23
CA GLY A 83 0.28 8.72 9.55
C GLY A 83 0.74 10.17 9.55
N TYR A 84 1.62 10.53 8.59
CA TYR A 84 2.15 11.88 8.41
C TYR A 84 1.03 12.93 8.18
N GLY A 85 0.17 12.68 7.20
CA GLY A 85 -0.90 13.62 6.83
C GLY A 85 -2.00 13.72 7.87
N LEU A 86 -2.35 12.61 8.53
CA LEU A 86 -3.33 12.59 9.60
C LEU A 86 -2.86 13.41 10.80
N TYR A 87 -1.61 13.26 11.21
CA TYR A 87 -1.04 14.03 12.30
C TYR A 87 -1.16 15.53 12.03
N LEU A 88 -0.70 16.02 10.87
CA LEU A 88 -0.77 17.43 10.52
C LEU A 88 -2.22 17.95 10.45
N SER A 89 -3.12 17.18 9.85
CA SER A 89 -4.54 17.55 9.73
C SER A 89 -5.23 17.62 11.08
N PHE A 90 -5.00 16.64 11.95
CA PHE A 90 -5.66 16.56 13.25
C PHE A 90 -5.11 17.59 14.25
N LYS A 91 -3.81 17.86 14.20
CA LYS A 91 -3.16 18.92 15.00
C LYS A 91 -3.74 20.29 14.69
N ASN A 92 -3.98 20.57 13.40
CA ASN A 92 -4.54 21.86 12.96
C ASN A 92 -6.05 21.96 13.25
N ARG A 93 -6.78 20.84 13.30
CA ARG A 93 -8.22 20.80 13.52
C ARG A 93 -8.62 19.55 14.31
N PRO A 94 -8.44 19.57 15.64
CA PRO A 94 -8.86 18.47 16.50
C PRO A 94 -10.37 18.27 16.41
N MET A 95 -10.81 17.02 16.51
CA MET A 95 -12.23 16.68 16.49
C MET A 95 -12.51 15.43 17.36
N PRO A 96 -13.78 15.22 17.80
CA PRO A 96 -14.15 14.00 18.53
C PRO A 96 -13.87 12.74 17.74
N TRP A 97 -13.54 11.64 18.43
CA TRP A 97 -13.24 10.34 17.85
C TRP A 97 -14.31 9.87 16.86
N SER A 98 -15.57 9.91 17.26
CA SER A 98 -16.69 9.47 16.42
C SER A 98 -16.76 10.24 15.10
N ARG A 99 -16.68 11.57 15.16
CA ARG A 99 -16.70 12.45 13.98
C ARG A 99 -15.49 12.18 13.05
N PHE A 100 -14.32 11.94 13.65
CA PHE A 100 -13.12 11.60 12.88
C PHE A 100 -13.29 10.27 12.15
N VAL A 101 -13.66 9.21 12.88
CA VAL A 101 -13.79 7.84 12.33
C VAL A 101 -14.89 7.79 11.28
N THR A 102 -16.08 8.34 11.55
CA THR A 102 -17.17 8.39 10.58
C THR A 102 -16.76 9.14 9.31
N GLY A 103 -16.09 10.30 9.45
CA GLY A 103 -15.62 11.05 8.28
C GLY A 103 -14.59 10.31 7.43
N ARG A 104 -13.79 9.39 8.03
CA ARG A 104 -12.87 8.51 7.30
C ARG A 104 -13.58 7.33 6.67
N ALA A 105 -14.47 6.67 7.42
CA ALA A 105 -15.26 5.56 6.91
C ALA A 105 -16.06 5.95 5.66
N VAL A 106 -16.74 7.08 5.70
CA VAL A 106 -17.54 7.54 4.56
C VAL A 106 -16.69 7.79 3.30
N LYS A 107 -15.49 8.36 3.44
CA LYS A 107 -14.56 8.50 2.30
C LYS A 107 -14.11 7.17 1.72
N LEU A 108 -13.86 6.17 2.58
CA LEU A 108 -13.52 4.83 2.15
C LEU A 108 -14.72 4.12 1.50
N TRP A 109 -15.94 4.33 2.02
CA TRP A 109 -17.16 3.79 1.41
C TRP A 109 -17.39 4.33 -0.02
N CYS A 110 -17.17 5.64 -0.26
CA CYS A 110 -17.24 6.17 -1.63
C CYS A 110 -16.30 5.42 -2.58
N LEU A 111 -15.08 5.11 -2.13
CA LEU A 111 -14.10 4.35 -2.89
C LEU A 111 -14.54 2.90 -3.09
N LEU A 112 -14.99 2.23 -2.00
CA LEU A 112 -15.45 0.85 -2.03
C LEU A 112 -16.65 0.65 -2.94
N VAL A 113 -17.64 1.54 -2.88
CA VAL A 113 -18.83 1.45 -3.74
C VAL A 113 -18.42 1.43 -5.22
N VAL A 114 -17.52 2.35 -5.62
CA VAL A 114 -16.99 2.35 -7.00
C VAL A 114 -16.27 1.04 -7.33
N ALA A 115 -15.38 0.59 -6.45
CA ALA A 115 -14.62 -0.66 -6.65
C ALA A 115 -15.52 -1.88 -6.75
N LEU A 116 -16.51 -1.99 -5.86
CA LEU A 116 -17.43 -3.15 -5.81
C LEU A 116 -18.40 -3.17 -6.99
N ILE A 117 -18.85 -2.00 -7.49
CA ILE A 117 -19.66 -1.92 -8.71
C ILE A 117 -18.85 -2.42 -9.92
N ILE A 118 -17.60 -1.96 -10.07
CA ILE A 118 -16.73 -2.43 -11.16
C ILE A 118 -16.49 -3.93 -11.02
N GLN A 119 -16.22 -4.43 -9.81
CA GLN A 119 -16.05 -5.85 -9.54
C GLN A 119 -17.29 -6.65 -9.90
N LEU A 120 -18.49 -6.15 -9.56
CA LEU A 120 -19.75 -6.79 -9.91
C LEU A 120 -19.93 -6.89 -11.43
N VAL A 121 -19.71 -5.75 -12.13
CA VAL A 121 -19.79 -5.71 -13.60
C VAL A 121 -18.80 -6.70 -14.23
N THR A 122 -17.55 -6.67 -13.78
CA THR A 122 -16.51 -7.59 -14.28
C THR A 122 -16.90 -9.04 -14.04
N ASN A 123 -17.41 -9.36 -12.85
CA ASN A 123 -17.81 -10.72 -12.49
C ASN A 123 -18.99 -11.21 -13.37
N VAL A 124 -19.99 -10.36 -13.57
CA VAL A 124 -21.14 -10.68 -14.45
C VAL A 124 -20.70 -10.88 -15.90
N LEU A 125 -19.82 -10.01 -16.42
CA LEU A 125 -19.31 -10.13 -17.78
C LEU A 125 -18.44 -11.37 -18.00
N THR A 126 -17.73 -11.82 -16.95
CA THR A 126 -16.82 -12.98 -17.05
C THR A 126 -17.54 -14.31 -16.81
N TYR A 127 -18.42 -14.38 -15.81
CA TYR A 127 -18.99 -15.64 -15.32
C TYR A 127 -20.51 -15.74 -15.54
N LEU A 128 -21.16 -14.65 -15.96
CA LEU A 128 -22.64 -14.56 -16.17
C LEU A 128 -23.46 -14.91 -14.92
N THR A 129 -22.86 -14.88 -13.73
CA THR A 129 -23.49 -15.26 -12.47
C THR A 129 -23.19 -14.27 -11.35
N ILE A 130 -24.14 -14.14 -10.44
CA ILE A 130 -23.98 -13.47 -9.15
C ILE A 130 -24.33 -14.52 -8.09
N ASP A 131 -23.32 -14.96 -7.34
CA ASP A 131 -23.52 -15.94 -6.28
C ASP A 131 -23.61 -15.29 -4.89
N ALA A 132 -24.17 -16.03 -3.92
CA ALA A 132 -24.30 -15.55 -2.54
C ALA A 132 -22.93 -15.28 -1.87
N LYS A 133 -21.88 -16.01 -2.27
CA LYS A 133 -20.53 -15.84 -1.73
C LYS A 133 -19.94 -14.49 -2.13
N LEU A 134 -20.13 -14.05 -3.38
CA LEU A 134 -19.72 -12.72 -3.85
C LEU A 134 -20.43 -11.63 -3.04
N MET A 135 -21.75 -11.76 -2.84
CA MET A 135 -22.51 -10.78 -2.07
C MET A 135 -22.07 -10.71 -0.60
N LEU A 136 -21.81 -11.85 0.00
CA LEU A 136 -21.30 -11.94 1.37
C LEU A 136 -19.90 -11.31 1.49
N SER A 137 -19.02 -11.56 0.54
CA SER A 137 -17.70 -10.92 0.47
C SER A 137 -17.81 -9.39 0.32
N PHE A 138 -18.77 -8.91 -0.47
CA PHE A 138 -19.04 -7.46 -0.58
C PHE A 138 -19.51 -6.87 0.74
N LEU A 139 -20.39 -7.57 1.46
CA LEU A 139 -20.83 -7.14 2.79
C LEU A 139 -19.65 -7.04 3.78
N TYR A 140 -18.78 -8.05 3.82
CA TYR A 140 -17.60 -8.02 4.68
C TYR A 140 -16.65 -6.85 4.33
N LYS A 141 -16.45 -6.55 3.03
CA LYS A 141 -15.65 -5.41 2.58
C LYS A 141 -16.31 -4.09 2.95
N PHE A 142 -17.62 -3.97 2.76
CA PHE A 142 -18.39 -2.78 3.13
C PHE A 142 -18.34 -2.49 4.64
N LEU A 143 -18.31 -3.53 5.47
CA LEU A 143 -18.13 -3.44 6.92
C LEU A 143 -16.67 -3.29 7.36
N PHE A 144 -15.69 -3.30 6.44
CA PHE A 144 -14.24 -3.27 6.70
C PHE A 144 -13.72 -4.46 7.52
N VAL A 145 -14.45 -5.57 7.59
CA VAL A 145 -14.10 -6.74 8.42
C VAL A 145 -13.52 -7.92 7.63
N HIS A 146 -13.51 -7.86 6.29
CA HIS A 146 -13.06 -8.95 5.42
C HIS A 146 -11.66 -9.47 5.75
N ILE A 147 -10.74 -8.61 6.21
CA ILE A 147 -9.38 -9.01 6.60
C ILE A 147 -9.31 -9.73 7.95
N LEU A 148 -10.42 -9.78 8.70
CA LEU A 148 -10.58 -10.52 9.95
C LEU A 148 -11.29 -11.86 9.74
N ILE A 149 -11.83 -12.09 8.55
CA ILE A 149 -12.55 -13.32 8.22
C ILE A 149 -11.59 -14.26 7.47
N PRO A 150 -11.40 -15.51 7.96
CA PRO A 150 -10.53 -16.49 7.33
C PRO A 150 -10.82 -16.67 5.84
N GLY A 151 -9.77 -16.49 5.00
CA GLY A 151 -9.88 -16.64 3.56
C GLY A 151 -10.52 -15.48 2.78
N GLU A 152 -11.08 -14.46 3.47
CA GLU A 152 -11.75 -13.33 2.81
C GLU A 152 -10.82 -12.14 2.52
N GLY A 153 -9.67 -12.05 3.18
CA GLY A 153 -8.75 -10.90 3.06
C GLY A 153 -8.35 -10.58 1.61
N MET A 154 -8.14 -11.60 0.78
CA MET A 154 -7.74 -11.47 -0.63
C MET A 154 -8.85 -11.88 -1.62
N SER A 155 -10.08 -12.17 -1.15
CA SER A 155 -11.16 -12.66 -1.99
C SER A 155 -11.55 -11.64 -3.08
N TYR A 156 -11.82 -12.12 -4.31
CA TYR A 156 -12.27 -11.38 -5.50
C TYR A 156 -11.38 -10.21 -5.92
N ASN A 157 -11.19 -9.20 -5.07
CA ASN A 157 -10.35 -8.03 -5.32
C ASN A 157 -9.32 -7.91 -4.18
N GLY A 158 -8.21 -8.67 -4.33
CA GLY A 158 -7.17 -8.78 -3.32
C GLY A 158 -6.68 -7.44 -2.76
N PRO A 159 -6.26 -6.45 -3.58
CA PRO A 159 -5.78 -5.17 -3.08
C PRO A 159 -6.69 -4.46 -2.08
N LEU A 160 -7.99 -4.73 -2.05
CA LEU A 160 -8.91 -4.11 -1.09
C LEU A 160 -8.63 -4.48 0.38
N TRP A 161 -7.74 -5.46 0.67
CA TRP A 161 -7.27 -5.71 2.03
C TRP A 161 -6.77 -4.44 2.72
N PHE A 162 -6.09 -3.58 1.96
CA PHE A 162 -5.57 -2.31 2.48
C PHE A 162 -6.67 -1.37 3.01
N VAL A 163 -7.88 -1.41 2.41
CA VAL A 163 -9.00 -0.57 2.87
C VAL A 163 -9.46 -0.99 4.27
N GLY A 164 -9.49 -2.28 4.56
CA GLY A 164 -9.74 -2.80 5.91
C GLY A 164 -8.64 -2.39 6.90
N CYS A 165 -7.37 -2.58 6.51
CA CYS A 165 -6.22 -2.22 7.32
C CYS A 165 -6.17 -0.72 7.67
N ILE A 166 -6.33 0.14 6.67
CA ILE A 166 -6.27 1.59 6.90
C ILE A 166 -7.47 2.08 7.75
N MET A 167 -8.63 1.42 7.66
CA MET A 167 -9.76 1.72 8.54
C MET A 167 -9.46 1.38 9.99
N GLN A 168 -8.82 0.24 10.26
CA GLN A 168 -8.36 -0.12 11.61
C GLN A 168 -7.39 0.94 12.16
N LEU A 169 -6.42 1.38 11.35
CA LEU A 169 -5.48 2.45 11.72
C LEU A 169 -6.20 3.78 11.99
N TYR A 170 -7.25 4.11 11.23
CA TYR A 170 -8.05 5.32 11.47
C TYR A 170 -8.83 5.24 12.78
N ILE A 171 -9.37 4.09 13.15
CA ILE A 171 -10.06 3.88 14.44
C ILE A 171 -9.08 4.12 15.59
N LEU A 172 -7.85 3.64 15.49
CA LEU A 172 -6.82 3.75 16.51
C LEU A 172 -6.11 5.11 16.54
N PHE A 173 -6.13 5.84 15.42
CA PHE A 173 -5.32 7.06 15.25
C PHE A 173 -5.49 8.11 16.35
N PRO A 174 -6.71 8.49 16.82
CA PRO A 174 -6.83 9.51 17.86
C PRO A 174 -6.20 9.12 19.20
N PHE A 175 -6.13 7.81 19.50
CA PHE A 175 -5.44 7.29 20.69
C PHE A 175 -3.92 7.32 20.49
N ILE A 176 -3.45 6.85 19.32
CA ILE A 176 -2.04 6.92 18.92
C ILE A 176 -1.55 8.38 18.91
N TYR A 177 -2.34 9.30 18.34
CA TYR A 177 -2.03 10.72 18.33
C TYR A 177 -1.79 11.27 19.75
N LYS A 178 -2.70 10.99 20.70
CA LYS A 178 -2.55 11.44 22.10
C LYS A 178 -1.29 10.85 22.74
N MET A 179 -1.01 9.56 22.52
CA MET A 179 0.20 8.92 23.04
C MET A 179 1.47 9.55 22.44
N MET A 180 1.50 9.75 21.12
CA MET A 180 2.64 10.33 20.41
C MET A 180 2.86 11.81 20.79
N GLU A 181 1.79 12.60 21.00
CA GLU A 181 1.91 13.99 21.49
C GLU A 181 2.47 14.04 22.92
N LYS A 182 2.03 13.16 23.81
CA LYS A 182 2.46 13.17 25.21
C LYS A 182 3.86 12.60 25.43
N TYR A 183 4.21 11.50 24.73
CA TYR A 183 5.42 10.74 25.02
C TYR A 183 6.42 10.70 23.84
N GLY A 184 6.06 11.24 22.67
CA GLY A 184 6.93 11.37 21.50
C GLY A 184 7.61 10.05 21.11
N PHE A 185 8.93 10.06 21.04
CA PHE A 185 9.73 8.90 20.65
C PHE A 185 9.55 7.68 21.57
N LYS A 186 9.29 7.88 22.86
CA LYS A 186 9.02 6.77 23.79
C LYS A 186 7.73 6.03 23.39
N ALA A 187 6.66 6.77 23.05
CA ALA A 187 5.42 6.18 22.55
C ALA A 187 5.65 5.39 21.27
N PHE A 188 6.42 5.96 20.32
CA PHE A 188 6.82 5.26 19.09
C PHE A 188 7.49 3.92 19.39
N MET A 189 8.47 3.90 20.29
CA MET A 189 9.19 2.65 20.65
C MET A 189 8.26 1.61 21.29
N ILE A 190 7.37 2.03 22.20
CA ILE A 190 6.39 1.12 22.85
C ILE A 190 5.47 0.50 21.80
N ILE A 191 4.94 1.31 20.88
CA ILE A 191 4.06 0.84 19.81
C ILE A 191 4.82 -0.11 18.86
N CYS A 192 6.07 0.18 18.52
CA CYS A 192 6.90 -0.72 17.71
C CYS A 192 7.14 -2.06 18.42
N VAL A 193 7.51 -2.05 19.70
CA VAL A 193 7.70 -3.30 20.48
C VAL A 193 6.41 -4.12 20.50
N PHE A 194 5.26 -3.49 20.79
CA PHE A 194 3.95 -4.15 20.75
C PHE A 194 3.66 -4.77 19.39
N SER A 195 3.81 -4.00 18.31
CA SER A 195 3.59 -4.44 16.94
C SER A 195 4.48 -5.62 16.57
N TYR A 196 5.80 -5.47 16.74
CA TYR A 196 6.76 -6.53 16.40
C TYR A 196 6.56 -7.78 17.25
N SER A 197 6.18 -7.68 18.52
CA SER A 197 5.84 -8.85 19.33
C SER A 197 4.69 -9.66 18.68
N ILE A 198 3.63 -9.01 18.25
CA ILE A 198 2.51 -9.68 17.56
C ILE A 198 2.95 -10.29 16.23
N ILE A 199 3.70 -9.52 15.42
CA ILE A 199 4.18 -9.99 14.13
C ILE A 199 5.06 -11.23 14.30
N TYR A 200 6.00 -11.23 15.25
CA TYR A 200 6.87 -12.37 15.49
C TYR A 200 6.12 -13.59 16.01
N LEU A 201 5.14 -13.42 16.91
CA LEU A 201 4.28 -14.51 17.33
C LEU A 201 3.56 -15.17 16.14
N SER A 202 3.14 -14.37 15.16
CA SER A 202 2.53 -14.88 13.92
C SER A 202 3.56 -15.51 12.97
N VAL A 203 4.65 -14.82 12.67
CA VAL A 203 5.70 -15.30 11.73
C VAL A 203 6.32 -16.61 12.17
N TYR A 204 6.42 -16.85 13.49
CA TYR A 204 6.94 -18.10 14.03
C TYR A 204 5.83 -19.12 14.39
N GLY A 205 4.58 -18.85 14.03
CA GLY A 205 3.47 -19.79 14.17
C GLY A 205 2.98 -20.03 15.60
N ILE A 206 3.37 -19.17 16.56
CA ILE A 206 2.90 -19.25 17.95
C ILE A 206 1.44 -18.74 18.04
N PHE A 207 1.11 -17.75 17.24
CA PHE A 207 -0.23 -17.21 17.10
C PHE A 207 -0.50 -16.96 15.61
N SER A 208 -1.18 -17.89 14.98
CA SER A 208 -1.60 -17.75 13.57
C SER A 208 -3.07 -18.16 13.49
N PRO A 209 -4.01 -17.21 13.50
CA PRO A 209 -5.39 -17.53 13.16
C PRO A 209 -5.42 -18.08 11.73
N ASP A 210 -6.10 -19.22 11.53
CA ASP A 210 -6.18 -19.88 10.22
C ASP A 210 -6.60 -18.87 9.14
N ASN A 211 -5.73 -18.70 8.12
CA ASN A 211 -5.96 -17.83 6.98
C ASN A 211 -6.27 -16.35 7.29
N VAL A 212 -5.88 -15.84 8.45
CA VAL A 212 -5.89 -14.41 8.78
C VAL A 212 -4.46 -13.91 8.91
N PHE A 213 -4.01 -13.09 7.97
CA PHE A 213 -2.64 -12.59 7.97
C PHE A 213 -2.49 -11.34 8.84
N ILE A 214 -1.60 -11.40 9.83
CA ILE A 214 -1.29 -10.25 10.70
C ILE A 214 -0.76 -9.06 9.88
N LEU A 215 -0.02 -9.33 8.79
CA LEU A 215 0.48 -8.29 7.88
C LEU A 215 -0.58 -7.70 6.93
N GLN A 216 -1.83 -8.17 7.00
CA GLN A 216 -2.99 -7.47 6.40
C GLN A 216 -3.73 -6.59 7.40
N ASN A 217 -3.33 -6.62 8.67
CA ASN A 217 -4.02 -5.96 9.78
C ASN A 217 -3.15 -4.88 10.43
N PHE A 218 -3.77 -4.01 11.24
CA PHE A 218 -3.09 -2.87 11.87
C PHE A 218 -1.81 -3.23 12.63
N PRO A 219 -1.68 -4.38 13.33
CA PRO A 219 -0.44 -4.68 14.03
C PRO A 219 0.76 -4.78 13.08
N GLY A 220 0.52 -5.28 11.86
CA GLY A 220 1.56 -5.39 10.82
C GLY A 220 2.10 -4.04 10.32
N HIS A 221 1.37 -2.95 10.55
CA HIS A 221 1.63 -1.65 9.91
C HIS A 221 1.70 -0.46 10.87
N LEU A 222 1.60 -0.69 12.18
CA LEU A 222 1.76 0.35 13.20
C LEU A 222 3.14 1.04 13.14
N PRO A 223 4.27 0.33 12.92
CA PRO A 223 5.59 0.96 12.90
C PRO A 223 5.71 2.03 11.82
N GLU A 224 5.31 1.75 10.57
CA GLU A 224 5.39 2.69 9.45
C GLU A 224 4.41 3.86 9.61
N PHE A 225 3.21 3.56 10.11
CA PHE A 225 2.20 4.57 10.38
C PHE A 225 2.67 5.55 11.46
N CYS A 226 3.19 5.03 12.57
CA CYS A 226 3.74 5.85 13.66
C CYS A 226 5.04 6.55 13.27
N LEU A 227 5.86 5.95 12.39
CA LEU A 227 7.01 6.64 11.80
C LEU A 227 6.55 7.89 11.03
N GLY A 228 5.47 7.80 10.25
CA GLY A 228 4.88 8.94 9.56
C GLY A 228 4.47 10.06 10.53
N ILE A 229 3.84 9.71 11.66
CA ILE A 229 3.49 10.66 12.72
C ILE A 229 4.75 11.30 13.30
N LEU A 230 5.76 10.50 13.64
CA LEU A 230 7.02 10.97 14.22
C LEU A 230 7.76 11.94 13.30
N LEU A 231 7.80 11.65 12.00
CA LEU A 231 8.40 12.54 10.99
C LEU A 231 7.63 13.84 10.84
N ALA A 232 6.31 13.82 10.98
CA ALA A 232 5.46 15.02 10.96
C ALA A 232 5.63 15.88 12.22
N GLN A 233 5.90 15.26 13.38
CA GLN A 233 6.20 15.96 14.63
C GLN A 233 7.54 16.69 14.58
N ARG A 234 8.53 16.07 13.96
CA ARG A 234 9.92 16.52 13.97
C ARG A 234 10.27 17.27 12.69
N LYS A 235 10.01 18.58 12.64
CA LYS A 235 10.48 19.44 11.55
C LYS A 235 11.99 19.65 11.65
N GLY A 236 12.68 19.57 10.51
CA GLY A 236 14.12 19.90 10.42
C GLY A 236 15.06 18.88 11.07
N VAL A 237 14.64 17.61 11.16
CA VAL A 237 15.53 16.53 11.66
C VAL A 237 16.73 16.39 10.74
N GLU A 238 17.91 16.34 11.33
CA GLU A 238 19.12 16.03 10.58
C GLU A 238 19.21 14.53 10.36
N ILE A 239 19.01 14.09 9.10
CA ILE A 239 19.24 12.71 8.71
C ILE A 239 20.70 12.56 8.29
N LYS A 240 21.46 11.76 9.05
CA LYS A 240 22.82 11.39 8.69
C LYS A 240 22.79 10.34 7.58
N ARG A 241 23.75 10.38 6.67
CA ARG A 241 23.85 9.40 5.56
C ARG A 241 23.88 7.95 6.04
N ILE A 242 24.43 7.71 7.22
CA ILE A 242 24.47 6.37 7.82
C ILE A 242 23.07 5.79 8.06
N TYR A 243 22.07 6.61 8.43
CA TYR A 243 20.71 6.11 8.64
C TYR A 243 20.05 5.67 7.34
N ILE A 244 20.39 6.29 6.21
CA ILE A 244 19.92 5.90 4.89
C ILE A 244 20.57 4.57 4.50
N LEU A 245 21.89 4.46 4.67
CA LEU A 245 22.61 3.20 4.41
C LEU A 245 22.06 2.06 5.28
N LEU A 246 21.86 2.31 6.58
CA LEU A 246 21.28 1.32 7.48
C LEU A 246 19.86 0.91 7.05
N SER A 247 19.02 1.85 6.60
CA SER A 247 17.69 1.51 6.12
C SER A 247 17.73 0.65 4.84
N ILE A 248 18.66 0.91 3.93
CA ILE A 248 18.88 0.08 2.75
C ILE A 248 19.32 -1.33 3.16
N VAL A 249 20.31 -1.44 4.04
CA VAL A 249 20.82 -2.73 4.52
C VAL A 249 19.72 -3.50 5.23
N VAL A 250 18.98 -2.87 6.16
CA VAL A 250 17.89 -3.53 6.90
C VAL A 250 16.75 -3.93 5.97
N PHE A 251 16.43 -3.12 4.95
CA PHE A 251 15.42 -3.46 3.96
C PHE A 251 15.78 -4.74 3.20
N PHE A 252 16.96 -4.80 2.59
CA PHE A 252 17.36 -5.99 1.82
C PHE A 252 17.63 -7.21 2.73
N ALA A 253 18.23 -7.00 3.90
CA ALA A 253 18.37 -8.08 4.87
C ALA A 253 17.01 -8.62 5.33
N GLY A 254 16.04 -7.75 5.58
CA GLY A 254 14.68 -8.16 5.93
C GLY A 254 13.94 -8.84 4.78
N ALA A 255 14.15 -8.40 3.53
CA ALA A 255 13.56 -9.06 2.38
C ALA A 255 14.02 -10.51 2.18
N PHE A 256 15.25 -10.84 2.63
CA PHE A 256 15.88 -12.14 2.39
C PHE A 256 16.08 -13.00 3.64
N LEU A 257 15.93 -12.46 4.85
CA LEU A 257 16.17 -13.16 6.10
C LEU A 257 14.93 -13.16 7.00
N LYS A 258 14.36 -14.33 7.28
CA LYS A 258 13.15 -14.49 8.12
C LYS A 258 13.19 -13.70 9.43
N PRO A 259 14.29 -13.70 10.23
CA PRO A 259 14.34 -12.94 11.48
C PRO A 259 14.23 -11.43 11.31
N LEU A 260 14.60 -10.90 10.14
CA LEU A 260 14.59 -9.46 9.87
C LEU A 260 13.40 -9.04 9.01
N PHE A 261 12.60 -9.99 8.51
CA PHE A 261 11.50 -9.74 7.60
C PHE A 261 10.52 -8.65 8.09
N PRO A 262 10.07 -8.63 9.35
CA PRO A 262 9.16 -7.58 9.82
C PRO A 262 9.74 -6.16 9.77
N PHE A 263 11.07 -6.04 9.84
CA PHE A 263 11.74 -4.72 9.78
C PHE A 263 11.88 -4.19 8.35
N ALA A 264 11.73 -5.02 7.32
CA ALA A 264 11.81 -4.58 5.93
C ALA A 264 10.78 -3.48 5.62
N PHE A 265 9.58 -3.57 6.18
CA PHE A 265 8.48 -2.64 5.95
C PHE A 265 8.82 -1.22 6.41
N ILE A 266 9.19 -1.04 7.66
CA ILE A 266 9.57 0.27 8.19
C ILE A 266 10.86 0.79 7.55
N ALA A 267 11.82 -0.09 7.27
CA ALA A 267 13.07 0.27 6.62
C ALA A 267 12.83 0.80 5.20
N PHE A 268 11.96 0.16 4.41
CA PHE A 268 11.57 0.64 3.09
C PHE A 268 10.88 2.01 3.17
N ALA A 269 9.89 2.16 4.05
CA ALA A 269 9.19 3.43 4.21
C ALA A 269 10.13 4.58 4.56
N PHE A 270 11.08 4.35 5.49
CA PHE A 270 12.08 5.34 5.88
C PHE A 270 13.09 5.61 4.76
N MET A 271 13.58 4.56 4.10
CA MET A 271 14.49 4.66 2.95
C MET A 271 13.90 5.56 1.86
N VAL A 272 12.67 5.27 1.42
CA VAL A 272 12.01 6.07 0.37
C VAL A 272 11.80 7.51 0.80
N PHE A 273 11.38 7.75 2.05
CA PHE A 273 11.27 9.10 2.59
C PHE A 273 12.61 9.84 2.53
N CYS A 274 13.71 9.22 2.95
CA CYS A 274 15.04 9.83 2.95
C CYS A 274 15.56 10.10 1.53
N LEU A 275 15.43 9.13 0.62
CA LEU A 275 15.85 9.28 -0.77
C LEU A 275 15.06 10.39 -1.47
N TYR A 276 13.76 10.46 -1.22
CA TYR A 276 12.92 11.54 -1.72
C TYR A 276 13.41 12.91 -1.21
N GLN A 277 13.64 13.06 0.10
CA GLN A 277 14.14 14.29 0.69
C GLN A 277 15.52 14.71 0.10
N MET A 278 16.38 13.74 -0.21
CA MET A 278 17.67 14.02 -0.85
C MET A 278 17.50 14.51 -2.29
N SER A 279 16.59 13.90 -3.04
CA SER A 279 16.33 14.31 -4.42
C SER A 279 15.65 15.69 -4.47
N ALA A 280 14.75 15.97 -3.52
CA ALA A 280 14.06 17.25 -3.39
C ALA A 280 15.00 18.45 -3.16
N GLN A 281 16.10 18.21 -2.44
CA GLN A 281 17.11 19.26 -2.21
C GLN A 281 17.99 19.54 -3.43
N LYS A 282 18.12 18.60 -4.35
CA LYS A 282 18.98 18.70 -5.54
C LYS A 282 18.27 19.12 -6.81
N SER A 283 16.97 18.86 -6.92
CA SER A 283 16.18 19.05 -8.12
C SER A 283 14.85 19.70 -7.80
N ASN A 284 14.47 20.66 -8.63
CA ASN A 284 13.12 21.19 -8.58
C ASN A 284 12.15 20.09 -9.11
N HIS A 285 11.27 19.55 -8.23
CA HIS A 285 10.32 18.48 -8.58
C HIS A 285 9.29 18.88 -9.66
N ASN A 286 9.42 20.05 -10.27
CA ASN A 286 8.60 20.49 -11.40
C ASN A 286 9.04 19.91 -12.76
N GLY A 287 10.10 19.07 -12.79
CA GLY A 287 10.52 18.34 -13.99
C GLY A 287 9.47 17.33 -14.47
N TYR A 288 9.69 16.77 -15.66
CA TYR A 288 8.78 15.81 -16.30
C TYR A 288 8.40 14.64 -15.38
N LEU A 289 9.38 13.99 -14.76
CA LEU A 289 9.15 12.86 -13.83
C LEU A 289 8.33 13.26 -12.60
N GLY A 290 8.61 14.44 -12.01
CA GLY A 290 7.84 14.94 -10.87
C GLY A 290 6.37 15.16 -11.24
N ARG A 291 6.09 15.73 -12.41
CA ARG A 291 4.72 15.91 -12.93
C ARG A 291 4.04 14.59 -13.23
N LEU A 292 4.77 13.63 -13.80
CA LEU A 292 4.26 12.28 -14.07
C LEU A 292 3.84 11.57 -12.78
N PHE A 293 4.72 11.54 -11.77
CA PHE A 293 4.38 10.93 -10.48
C PHE A 293 3.26 11.71 -9.76
N ALA A 294 3.25 13.04 -9.82
CA ALA A 294 2.16 13.83 -9.25
C ALA A 294 0.80 13.51 -9.91
N TYR A 295 0.78 13.26 -11.22
CA TYR A 295 -0.42 12.83 -11.94
C TYR A 295 -0.93 11.48 -11.41
N PHE A 296 -0.07 10.46 -11.34
CA PHE A 296 -0.45 9.15 -10.78
C PHE A 296 -0.87 9.26 -9.31
N GLY A 297 -0.18 10.07 -8.53
CA GLY A 297 -0.53 10.32 -7.13
C GLY A 297 -1.89 10.98 -6.95
N GLY A 298 -2.28 11.88 -7.86
CA GLY A 298 -3.59 12.54 -7.85
C GLY A 298 -4.76 11.58 -8.00
N ILE A 299 -4.60 10.52 -8.79
CA ILE A 299 -5.62 9.49 -9.04
C ILE A 299 -5.34 8.16 -8.31
N SER A 300 -4.36 8.15 -7.41
CA SER A 300 -3.83 6.91 -6.80
C SER A 300 -4.90 6.07 -6.08
N MET A 301 -5.87 6.70 -5.42
CA MET A 301 -6.93 5.97 -4.70
C MET A 301 -7.85 5.21 -5.65
N LEU A 302 -8.24 5.83 -6.77
CA LEU A 302 -9.07 5.17 -7.78
C LEU A 302 -8.29 4.08 -8.52
N LEU A 303 -7.04 4.36 -8.89
CA LEU A 303 -6.16 3.34 -9.47
C LEU A 303 -6.04 2.13 -8.56
N PHE A 304 -5.80 2.37 -7.26
CA PHE A 304 -5.70 1.31 -6.27
C PHE A 304 -6.98 0.45 -6.21
N ALA A 305 -8.15 1.07 -6.24
CA ALA A 305 -9.43 0.38 -6.12
C ALA A 305 -9.86 -0.39 -7.37
N THR A 306 -9.37 0.00 -8.56
CA THR A 306 -9.93 -0.46 -9.85
C THR A 306 -9.00 -1.33 -10.67
N HIS A 307 -7.66 -1.23 -10.52
CA HIS A 307 -6.70 -1.89 -11.40
C HIS A 307 -6.82 -3.42 -11.42
N SER A 308 -7.10 -4.04 -10.27
CA SER A 308 -7.16 -5.50 -10.19
C SER A 308 -8.32 -6.11 -10.98
N ASN A 309 -9.39 -5.33 -11.24
CA ASN A 309 -10.57 -5.80 -11.96
C ASN A 309 -10.30 -6.09 -13.45
N ILE A 310 -9.31 -5.43 -14.04
CA ILE A 310 -8.95 -5.61 -15.45
C ILE A 310 -7.67 -6.44 -15.63
N ARG A 311 -6.98 -6.78 -14.55
CA ARG A 311 -5.66 -7.42 -14.57
C ARG A 311 -5.62 -8.71 -15.38
N TRP A 312 -6.59 -9.60 -15.19
CA TRP A 312 -6.59 -10.92 -15.82
C TRP A 312 -6.60 -10.88 -17.34
N THR A 313 -7.25 -9.90 -17.95
CA THR A 313 -7.23 -9.71 -19.40
C THR A 313 -5.79 -9.54 -19.92
N PHE A 314 -4.94 -8.84 -19.15
CA PHE A 314 -3.56 -8.58 -19.53
C PHE A 314 -2.62 -9.74 -19.15
N VAL A 315 -2.88 -10.42 -18.02
CA VAL A 315 -2.12 -11.62 -17.63
C VAL A 315 -2.24 -12.72 -18.68
N VAL A 316 -3.44 -12.98 -19.21
CA VAL A 316 -3.65 -13.96 -20.28
C VAL A 316 -2.86 -13.59 -21.55
N LEU A 317 -2.68 -12.29 -21.84
CA LEU A 317 -1.87 -11.86 -22.98
C LEU A 317 -0.38 -12.19 -22.78
N THR A 318 0.16 -12.11 -21.56
CA THR A 318 1.58 -12.47 -21.32
C THR A 318 1.84 -13.96 -21.53
N GLN A 319 0.87 -14.82 -21.23
CA GLN A 319 0.99 -16.25 -21.46
C GLN A 319 1.09 -16.62 -22.94
N LYS A 320 0.57 -15.76 -23.82
CA LYS A 320 0.68 -15.94 -25.28
C LYS A 320 2.03 -15.52 -25.85
N TYR A 321 2.73 -14.60 -25.19
CA TYR A 321 3.98 -14.01 -25.65
C TYR A 321 5.03 -14.19 -24.55
N ASP A 322 5.67 -15.34 -24.52
CA ASP A 322 6.72 -15.69 -23.55
C ASP A 322 8.03 -14.91 -23.85
N ASN A 323 8.00 -13.60 -23.53
CA ASN A 323 9.12 -12.70 -23.82
C ASN A 323 9.10 -11.49 -22.88
N ALA A 324 10.22 -11.20 -22.23
CA ALA A 324 10.41 -10.12 -21.26
C ALA A 324 9.99 -8.74 -21.79
N ALA A 325 10.36 -8.39 -23.00
CA ALA A 325 10.02 -7.10 -23.59
C ALA A 325 8.51 -6.98 -23.86
N MET A 326 7.86 -8.07 -24.28
CA MET A 326 6.42 -8.10 -24.47
C MET A 326 5.68 -8.02 -23.14
N THR A 327 6.16 -8.70 -22.09
CA THR A 327 5.60 -8.59 -20.74
C THR A 327 5.64 -7.15 -20.24
N LEU A 328 6.76 -6.44 -20.42
CA LEU A 328 6.88 -5.02 -20.06
C LEU A 328 5.95 -4.13 -20.91
N LEU A 329 5.83 -4.37 -22.20
CA LEU A 329 4.92 -3.63 -23.08
C LEU A 329 3.46 -3.84 -22.65
N ILE A 330 3.08 -5.07 -22.35
CA ILE A 330 1.75 -5.41 -21.82
C ILE A 330 1.53 -4.76 -20.45
N ALA A 331 2.56 -4.69 -19.57
CA ALA A 331 2.48 -3.98 -18.28
C ALA A 331 2.19 -2.48 -18.48
N VAL A 332 2.85 -1.84 -19.45
CA VAL A 332 2.57 -0.43 -19.80
C VAL A 332 1.13 -0.26 -20.32
N ALA A 333 0.68 -1.15 -21.21
CA ALA A 333 -0.71 -1.14 -21.70
C ALA A 333 -1.72 -1.37 -20.57
N PHE A 334 -1.42 -2.26 -19.62
CA PHE A 334 -2.22 -2.48 -18.42
C PHE A 334 -2.33 -1.21 -17.56
N VAL A 335 -1.20 -0.55 -17.26
CA VAL A 335 -1.19 0.71 -16.49
C VAL A 335 -2.00 1.79 -17.21
N ALA A 336 -1.83 1.95 -18.52
CA ALA A 336 -2.62 2.90 -19.31
C ALA A 336 -4.13 2.60 -19.25
N SER A 337 -4.50 1.34 -19.38
CA SER A 337 -5.90 0.90 -19.27
C SER A 337 -6.47 1.12 -17.87
N ALA A 338 -5.68 0.85 -16.81
CA ALA A 338 -6.07 1.13 -15.43
C ALA A 338 -6.32 2.64 -15.20
N VAL A 339 -5.50 3.51 -15.81
CA VAL A 339 -5.72 4.97 -15.80
C VAL A 339 -7.03 5.34 -16.48
N LEU A 340 -7.34 4.74 -17.64
CA LEU A 340 -8.60 5.00 -18.35
C LEU A 340 -9.82 4.59 -17.49
N VAL A 341 -9.78 3.40 -16.87
CA VAL A 341 -10.83 2.93 -15.96
C VAL A 341 -10.96 3.86 -14.75
N ALA A 342 -9.87 4.23 -14.10
CA ALA A 342 -9.90 5.15 -12.96
C ALA A 342 -10.50 6.53 -13.34
N LYS A 343 -10.17 7.03 -14.52
CA LYS A 343 -10.72 8.30 -15.03
C LYS A 343 -12.20 8.22 -15.37
N SER A 344 -12.65 7.13 -15.99
CA SER A 344 -14.07 6.97 -16.35
C SER A 344 -15.01 7.02 -15.14
N VAL A 345 -14.53 6.59 -13.97
CA VAL A 345 -15.32 6.58 -12.72
C VAL A 345 -15.02 7.78 -11.82
N SER A 346 -14.02 8.61 -12.14
CA SER A 346 -13.61 9.72 -11.26
C SER A 346 -14.74 10.75 -11.04
N GLY A 347 -15.51 11.07 -12.08
CA GLY A 347 -16.63 12.01 -11.95
C GLY A 347 -17.73 11.55 -10.99
N ILE A 348 -18.01 10.23 -10.96
CA ILE A 348 -18.97 9.64 -10.02
C ILE A 348 -18.37 9.69 -8.60
N TYR A 349 -17.14 9.27 -8.43
CA TYR A 349 -16.43 9.32 -7.16
C TYR A 349 -16.37 10.72 -6.56
N ASP A 350 -16.07 11.74 -7.36
CA ASP A 350 -15.99 13.15 -6.93
C ASP A 350 -17.34 13.67 -6.48
N LYS A 351 -18.43 13.42 -7.25
CA LYS A 351 -19.79 13.77 -6.87
C LYS A 351 -20.21 13.12 -5.56
N MET A 352 -19.90 11.83 -5.35
CA MET A 352 -20.18 11.15 -4.09
C MET A 352 -19.44 11.81 -2.92
N ASN A 353 -18.15 12.14 -3.08
CA ASN A 353 -17.37 12.83 -2.05
C ASN A 353 -17.90 14.25 -1.75
N GLU A 354 -18.34 14.99 -2.74
CA GLU A 354 -18.94 16.31 -2.56
C GLU A 354 -20.27 16.23 -1.80
N PHE A 355 -21.14 15.30 -2.19
CA PHE A 355 -22.41 15.06 -1.50
C PHE A 355 -22.18 14.72 -0.02
N VAL A 356 -21.22 13.83 0.27
CA VAL A 356 -20.86 13.48 1.65
C VAL A 356 -20.35 14.69 2.43
N LYS A 357 -19.44 15.48 1.84
CA LYS A 357 -18.91 16.70 2.48
C LYS A 357 -20.00 17.71 2.80
N SER A 358 -21.05 17.83 1.96
CA SER A 358 -22.17 18.74 2.19
C SER A 358 -23.05 18.32 3.39
N LYS A 359 -23.13 17.01 3.68
CA LYS A 359 -23.91 16.46 4.82
C LYS A 359 -23.13 16.33 6.12
N THR A 360 -21.79 16.41 6.08
CA THR A 360 -20.93 16.25 7.27
C THR A 360 -20.35 17.57 7.79
N LYS A 361 -20.65 18.71 7.17
CA LYS A 361 -20.41 20.05 7.69
C LYS A 361 -21.44 20.40 8.75
#